data_2b2d7e3f7d5c2c4b6f0e90062bb40b22
#
_entry.id   2b2d7e3f7d5c2c4b6f0e90062bb40b22
#
_cell.length_a   1.000
_cell.length_b   1.000
_cell.length_c   1.000
_cell.angle_alpha   90.00
_cell.angle_beta   90.00
_cell.angle_gamma   90.00
#
_symmetry.space_group_name_H-M   'P 1'
#
loop_
_entity.id
_entity.type
_entity.pdbx_description
1 polymer ?
#
loop_
_entity_poly.entity_id
_entity_poly.type
_entity_poly.pdbx_seq_one_letter_code
_entity_poly.pdbx_strand_id
1 'polypeptide(L)'
;MWGSGPYQRVTETIADIHEQVVERLKPQAGERWLDLACGTGAVAERAARAGAKVTGLDLAPALLEQAKARAQGEGLEIDYRVGDCERLDGIEDGAFDVVSSTCGIMFAPDHAATARQLGRVLKSGGRLGLANWTPEGGLSAMFRMMAPFVQTPPPSSPFDWGKEERVRELLGEAFELRFEKHISMFRPSSGEEYWEIFSTDYGPTKALADSLGARREEFHKTWVDFFEQNYKSGDGIAHDREWLLVIGTRK
;
A
#
# COMPACT_ATOMS: atom_id res chain seq x y z
N MET A 1 -4.16 11.16 -9.61
CA MET A 1 -3.78 11.34 -8.19
C MET A 1 -2.53 10.53 -7.83
N TRP A 2 -2.58 9.17 -7.77
CA TRP A 2 -1.46 8.34 -7.28
C TRP A 2 -0.13 8.53 -8.02
N GLY A 3 -0.14 8.72 -9.32
CA GLY A 3 1.07 8.90 -10.14
C GLY A 3 1.54 10.36 -10.30
N SER A 4 1.10 11.30 -9.47
CA SER A 4 1.43 12.73 -9.64
C SER A 4 2.79 13.16 -9.05
N GLY A 5 3.57 12.24 -8.47
CA GLY A 5 4.89 12.49 -7.90
C GLY A 5 5.86 11.34 -8.17
N PRO A 6 7.15 11.48 -7.85
CA PRO A 6 8.16 10.46 -8.07
C PRO A 6 8.02 9.23 -7.16
N TYR A 7 7.11 9.18 -6.26
CA TYR A 7 6.64 8.14 -5.33
C TYR A 7 7.72 7.22 -4.68
N GLN A 8 8.90 7.11 -5.28
CA GLN A 8 9.95 6.18 -4.83
C GLN A 8 10.43 6.47 -3.41
N ARG A 9 10.63 7.74 -3.03
CA ARG A 9 11.00 8.11 -1.65
C ARG A 9 9.95 7.64 -0.63
N VAL A 10 8.66 7.73 -1.00
CA VAL A 10 7.56 7.25 -0.14
C VAL A 10 7.60 5.74 -0.02
N THR A 11 7.82 5.01 -1.13
CA THR A 11 8.00 3.56 -1.15
C THR A 11 9.14 3.11 -0.23
N GLU A 12 10.25 3.84 -0.22
CA GLU A 12 11.42 3.55 0.63
C GLU A 12 11.11 3.72 2.13
N THR A 13 10.19 4.61 2.50
CA THR A 13 9.81 4.79 3.92
C THR A 13 9.10 3.59 4.52
N ILE A 14 8.67 2.61 3.71
CA ILE A 14 7.97 1.38 4.11
C ILE A 14 8.67 0.12 3.60
N ALA A 15 9.97 0.19 3.35
CA ALA A 15 10.75 -0.94 2.84
C ALA A 15 10.69 -2.16 3.77
N ASP A 16 10.66 -1.94 5.08
CA ASP A 16 10.47 -2.95 6.11
C ASP A 16 9.16 -3.73 5.96
N ILE A 17 8.07 -3.06 5.57
CA ILE A 17 6.78 -3.71 5.31
C ILE A 17 6.87 -4.62 4.07
N HIS A 18 7.47 -4.11 2.98
CA HIS A 18 7.67 -4.88 1.75
C HIS A 18 8.49 -6.16 2.01
N GLU A 19 9.56 -6.05 2.79
CA GLU A 19 10.42 -7.17 3.17
C GLU A 19 9.64 -8.20 3.97
N GLN A 20 8.90 -7.78 5.00
CA GLN A 20 8.12 -8.70 5.83
C GLN A 20 7.03 -9.42 5.05
N VAL A 21 6.31 -8.74 4.15
CA VAL A 21 5.28 -9.38 3.29
C VAL A 21 5.91 -10.47 2.45
N VAL A 22 7.02 -10.20 1.78
CA VAL A 22 7.72 -11.18 0.92
C VAL A 22 8.29 -12.33 1.74
N GLU A 23 8.88 -12.05 2.90
CA GLU A 23 9.41 -13.07 3.82
C GLU A 23 8.32 -14.04 4.28
N ARG A 24 7.14 -13.52 4.65
CA ARG A 24 6.01 -14.35 5.09
C ARG A 24 5.40 -15.17 3.95
N LEU A 25 5.37 -14.63 2.74
CA LEU A 25 4.84 -15.31 1.57
C LEU A 25 5.82 -16.31 0.95
N LYS A 26 7.12 -16.22 1.23
CA LYS A 26 8.16 -17.18 0.83
C LYS A 26 8.10 -17.56 -0.65
N PRO A 27 8.38 -16.61 -1.56
CA PRO A 27 8.30 -16.88 -3.00
C PRO A 27 9.15 -18.08 -3.41
N GLN A 28 8.61 -18.91 -4.31
CA GLN A 28 9.32 -20.06 -4.88
C GLN A 28 9.56 -19.84 -6.37
N ALA A 29 10.65 -20.39 -6.88
CA ALA A 29 10.96 -20.31 -8.30
C ALA A 29 9.83 -20.91 -9.15
N GLY A 30 9.39 -20.16 -10.16
CA GLY A 30 8.34 -20.56 -11.09
C GLY A 30 6.91 -20.36 -10.62
N GLU A 31 6.65 -19.99 -9.34
CA GLU A 31 5.32 -19.64 -8.88
C GLU A 31 4.77 -18.41 -9.60
N ARG A 32 3.48 -18.42 -9.90
CA ARG A 32 2.76 -17.27 -10.46
C ARG A 32 2.34 -16.36 -9.31
N TRP A 33 2.88 -15.15 -9.30
CA TRP A 33 2.64 -14.15 -8.28
C TRP A 33 1.91 -12.94 -8.87
N LEU A 34 0.83 -12.50 -8.23
CA LEU A 34 0.14 -11.26 -8.54
C LEU A 34 0.38 -10.25 -7.42
N ASP A 35 0.96 -9.09 -7.75
CA ASP A 35 1.10 -7.96 -6.82
C ASP A 35 0.09 -6.88 -7.17
N LEU A 36 -0.92 -6.66 -6.31
CA LEU A 36 -2.03 -5.74 -6.54
C LEU A 36 -1.77 -4.38 -5.94
N ALA A 37 -2.12 -3.33 -6.70
CA ALA A 37 -1.77 -1.95 -6.40
C ALA A 37 -0.25 -1.86 -6.13
N CYS A 38 0.52 -2.41 -7.06
CA CYS A 38 1.96 -2.66 -6.91
C CYS A 38 2.81 -1.39 -6.89
N GLY A 39 2.24 -0.22 -7.23
CA GLY A 39 2.94 1.06 -7.25
C GLY A 39 4.19 1.03 -8.13
N THR A 40 5.33 1.38 -7.54
CA THR A 40 6.65 1.37 -8.20
C THR A 40 7.34 -0.01 -8.19
N GLY A 41 6.62 -1.09 -7.81
CA GLY A 41 7.05 -2.47 -7.98
C GLY A 41 7.90 -3.06 -6.83
N ALA A 42 7.91 -2.47 -5.64
CA ALA A 42 8.81 -2.88 -4.56
C ALA A 42 8.67 -4.35 -4.12
N VAL A 43 7.43 -4.87 -4.01
CA VAL A 43 7.16 -6.27 -3.68
C VAL A 43 7.36 -7.15 -4.92
N ALA A 44 6.86 -6.70 -6.08
CA ALA A 44 7.00 -7.41 -7.35
C ALA A 44 8.47 -7.73 -7.69
N GLU A 45 9.38 -6.75 -7.55
CA GLU A 45 10.82 -6.92 -7.77
C GLU A 45 11.44 -7.95 -6.81
N ARG A 46 11.08 -7.90 -5.52
CA ARG A 46 11.58 -8.86 -4.51
C ARG A 46 11.12 -10.29 -4.82
N ALA A 47 9.87 -10.46 -5.22
CA ALA A 47 9.34 -11.77 -5.62
C ALA A 47 10.01 -12.29 -6.90
N ALA A 48 10.24 -11.42 -7.89
CA ALA A 48 10.93 -11.78 -9.14
C ALA A 48 12.40 -12.17 -8.91
N ARG A 49 13.12 -11.44 -8.03
CA ARG A 49 14.51 -11.82 -7.64
C ARG A 49 14.57 -13.20 -6.99
N ALA A 50 13.50 -13.64 -6.34
CA ALA A 50 13.39 -15.00 -5.78
C ALA A 50 12.97 -16.06 -6.82
N GLY A 51 12.78 -15.68 -8.09
CA GLY A 51 12.46 -16.57 -9.20
C GLY A 51 10.97 -16.77 -9.48
N ALA A 52 10.08 -16.01 -8.82
CA ALA A 52 8.65 -16.05 -9.14
C ALA A 52 8.36 -15.40 -10.51
N LYS A 53 7.30 -15.87 -11.18
CA LYS A 53 6.76 -15.25 -12.40
C LYS A 53 5.73 -14.20 -11.99
N VAL A 54 6.14 -12.94 -11.98
CA VAL A 54 5.36 -11.86 -11.38
C VAL A 54 4.53 -11.08 -12.39
N THR A 55 3.27 -10.86 -12.06
CA THR A 55 2.42 -9.84 -12.65
C THR A 55 2.19 -8.74 -11.61
N GLY A 56 2.55 -7.50 -11.93
CA GLY A 56 2.25 -6.31 -11.13
C GLY A 56 1.07 -5.55 -11.72
N LEU A 57 0.07 -5.22 -10.93
CA LEU A 57 -1.11 -4.52 -11.37
C LEU A 57 -1.33 -3.24 -10.55
N ASP A 58 -1.54 -2.11 -11.22
CA ASP A 58 -1.86 -0.83 -10.59
C ASP A 58 -2.80 0.01 -11.47
N LEU A 59 -3.60 0.88 -10.85
CA LEU A 59 -4.47 1.83 -11.57
C LEU A 59 -3.69 3.00 -12.19
N ALA A 60 -2.49 3.30 -11.68
CA ALA A 60 -1.71 4.48 -12.07
C ALA A 60 -0.64 4.14 -13.13
N PRO A 61 -0.85 4.44 -14.42
CA PRO A 61 0.15 4.16 -15.47
C PRO A 61 1.51 4.77 -15.19
N ALA A 62 1.55 5.97 -14.60
CA ALA A 62 2.80 6.66 -14.27
C ALA A 62 3.65 5.94 -13.22
N LEU A 63 3.03 5.21 -12.28
CA LEU A 63 3.76 4.37 -11.33
C LEU A 63 4.31 3.13 -12.02
N LEU A 64 3.53 2.52 -12.92
CA LEU A 64 3.96 1.35 -13.68
C LEU A 64 5.13 1.65 -14.62
N GLU A 65 5.19 2.86 -15.20
CA GLU A 65 6.36 3.27 -16.01
C GLU A 65 7.63 3.36 -15.14
N GLN A 66 7.54 3.86 -13.92
CA GLN A 66 8.64 3.85 -12.96
C GLN A 66 9.03 2.40 -12.58
N ALA A 67 8.03 1.54 -12.30
CA ALA A 67 8.26 0.13 -11.99
C ALA A 67 8.95 -0.62 -13.12
N LYS A 68 8.51 -0.43 -14.37
CA LYS A 68 9.13 -1.02 -15.57
C LYS A 68 10.58 -0.59 -15.74
N ALA A 69 10.83 0.72 -15.62
CA ALA A 69 12.19 1.25 -15.75
C ALA A 69 13.15 0.67 -14.70
N ARG A 70 12.69 0.52 -13.45
CA ARG A 70 13.46 -0.09 -12.35
C ARG A 70 13.74 -1.57 -12.61
N ALA A 71 12.71 -2.35 -12.94
CA ALA A 71 12.84 -3.78 -13.23
C ALA A 71 13.81 -4.03 -14.40
N GLN A 72 13.71 -3.23 -15.48
CA GLN A 72 14.64 -3.28 -16.61
C GLN A 72 16.09 -2.97 -16.20
N GLY A 73 16.29 -1.96 -15.35
CA GLY A 73 17.61 -1.60 -14.82
C GLY A 73 18.28 -2.71 -14.02
N GLU A 74 17.49 -3.61 -13.44
CA GLU A 74 17.95 -4.78 -12.68
C GLU A 74 17.90 -6.10 -13.46
N GLY A 75 17.48 -6.07 -14.73
CA GLY A 75 17.34 -7.28 -15.56
C GLY A 75 16.20 -8.21 -15.11
N LEU A 76 15.19 -7.69 -14.43
CA LEU A 76 14.03 -8.45 -13.96
C LEU A 76 12.93 -8.46 -15.01
N GLU A 77 12.35 -9.65 -15.25
CA GLU A 77 11.18 -9.83 -16.11
C GLU A 77 9.90 -9.81 -15.26
N ILE A 78 9.15 -8.71 -15.30
CA ILE A 78 7.87 -8.54 -14.58
C ILE A 78 6.83 -8.01 -15.56
N ASP A 79 5.66 -8.64 -15.57
CA ASP A 79 4.52 -8.24 -16.40
C ASP A 79 3.69 -7.15 -15.69
N TYR A 80 3.99 -5.88 -15.96
CA TYR A 80 3.26 -4.76 -15.39
C TYR A 80 2.06 -4.35 -16.23
N ARG A 81 0.87 -4.37 -15.63
CA ARG A 81 -0.42 -4.07 -16.29
C ARG A 81 -1.19 -2.99 -15.56
N VAL A 82 -1.82 -2.09 -16.33
CA VAL A 82 -2.84 -1.20 -15.79
C VAL A 82 -4.10 -2.00 -15.51
N GLY A 83 -4.64 -1.91 -14.31
CA GLY A 83 -5.85 -2.64 -13.93
C GLY A 83 -6.41 -2.22 -12.58
N ASP A 84 -7.66 -2.62 -12.37
CA ASP A 84 -8.45 -2.32 -11.18
C ASP A 84 -8.56 -3.58 -10.32
N CYS A 85 -8.15 -3.51 -9.05
CA CYS A 85 -8.22 -4.62 -8.11
C CYS A 85 -9.66 -5.03 -7.75
N GLU A 86 -10.66 -4.17 -8.02
CA GLU A 86 -12.07 -4.49 -7.83
C GLU A 86 -12.65 -5.37 -8.97
N ARG A 87 -11.97 -5.44 -10.11
CA ARG A 87 -12.48 -6.12 -11.31
C ARG A 87 -11.57 -7.22 -11.80
N LEU A 88 -10.25 -7.00 -11.84
CA LEU A 88 -9.22 -7.90 -12.38
C LEU A 88 -9.62 -8.46 -13.76
N ASP A 89 -10.03 -7.56 -14.67
CA ASP A 89 -10.46 -7.91 -16.02
C ASP A 89 -9.35 -8.66 -16.77
N GLY A 90 -9.71 -9.74 -17.47
CA GLY A 90 -8.77 -10.56 -18.23
C GLY A 90 -7.86 -11.47 -17.40
N ILE A 91 -8.08 -11.57 -16.10
CA ILE A 91 -7.41 -12.52 -15.22
C ILE A 91 -8.36 -13.71 -14.94
N GLU A 92 -7.89 -14.91 -15.26
CA GLU A 92 -8.64 -16.17 -15.08
C GLU A 92 -8.75 -16.54 -13.58
N ASP A 93 -9.77 -17.34 -13.27
CA ASP A 93 -9.96 -17.91 -11.94
C ASP A 93 -8.82 -18.88 -11.61
N GLY A 94 -8.33 -18.83 -10.36
CA GLY A 94 -7.24 -19.69 -9.92
C GLY A 94 -5.94 -19.52 -10.72
N ALA A 95 -5.68 -18.34 -11.26
CA ALA A 95 -4.51 -18.09 -12.09
C ALA A 95 -3.20 -18.03 -11.30
N PHE A 96 -3.23 -17.68 -10.01
CA PHE A 96 -2.03 -17.38 -9.24
C PHE A 96 -1.85 -18.31 -8.04
N ASP A 97 -0.58 -18.58 -7.72
CA ASP A 97 -0.16 -19.32 -6.53
C ASP A 97 -0.06 -18.39 -5.33
N VAL A 98 0.28 -17.12 -5.58
CA VAL A 98 0.44 -16.09 -4.54
C VAL A 98 -0.18 -14.78 -5.01
N VAL A 99 -0.87 -14.09 -4.08
CA VAL A 99 -1.33 -12.70 -4.27
C VAL A 99 -0.83 -11.85 -3.12
N SER A 100 -0.28 -10.68 -3.42
CA SER A 100 0.14 -9.67 -2.45
C SER A 100 -0.50 -8.32 -2.70
N SER A 101 -0.63 -7.53 -1.64
CA SER A 101 -0.84 -6.09 -1.74
C SER A 101 -0.30 -5.40 -0.48
N THR A 102 0.53 -4.38 -0.67
CA THR A 102 1.11 -3.62 0.43
C THR A 102 0.62 -2.18 0.40
N CYS A 103 -0.20 -1.82 1.39
CA CYS A 103 -0.77 -0.47 1.55
C CYS A 103 -1.48 0.06 0.30
N GLY A 104 -2.04 -0.85 -0.51
CA GLY A 104 -2.62 -0.52 -1.81
C GLY A 104 -4.12 -0.76 -1.90
N ILE A 105 -4.58 -2.02 -1.84
CA ILE A 105 -6.01 -2.37 -2.00
C ILE A 105 -6.93 -1.72 -0.96
N MET A 106 -6.39 -1.30 0.17
CA MET A 106 -7.14 -0.59 1.21
C MET A 106 -7.77 0.72 0.72
N PHE A 107 -7.26 1.29 -0.37
CA PHE A 107 -7.78 2.50 -0.99
C PHE A 107 -8.84 2.23 -2.07
N ALA A 108 -9.14 0.98 -2.37
CA ALA A 108 -10.22 0.63 -3.29
C ALA A 108 -11.59 1.03 -2.71
N PRO A 109 -12.47 1.65 -3.49
CA PRO A 109 -13.79 2.07 -3.04
C PRO A 109 -14.71 0.92 -2.59
N ASP A 110 -14.70 -0.20 -3.32
CA ASP A 110 -15.53 -1.39 -3.02
C ASP A 110 -14.65 -2.52 -2.44
N HIS A 111 -14.53 -2.53 -1.11
CA HIS A 111 -13.78 -3.57 -0.40
C HIS A 111 -14.35 -4.99 -0.64
N ALA A 112 -15.67 -5.11 -0.80
CA ALA A 112 -16.30 -6.41 -1.03
C ALA A 112 -15.99 -6.94 -2.45
N ALA A 113 -15.99 -6.06 -3.47
CA ALA A 113 -15.55 -6.42 -4.81
C ALA A 113 -14.09 -6.89 -4.80
N THR A 114 -13.20 -6.10 -4.18
CA THR A 114 -11.78 -6.46 -4.04
C THR A 114 -11.62 -7.83 -3.36
N ALA A 115 -12.31 -8.07 -2.25
CA ALA A 115 -12.25 -9.35 -1.53
C ALA A 115 -12.70 -10.55 -2.39
N ARG A 116 -13.78 -10.38 -3.17
CA ARG A 116 -14.23 -11.42 -4.12
C ARG A 116 -13.15 -11.72 -5.16
N GLN A 117 -12.49 -10.70 -5.70
CA GLN A 117 -11.43 -10.90 -6.70
C GLN A 117 -10.21 -11.63 -6.11
N LEU A 118 -9.79 -11.30 -4.88
CA LEU A 118 -8.71 -12.03 -4.20
C LEU A 118 -9.02 -13.53 -4.11
N GLY A 119 -10.26 -13.89 -3.70
CA GLY A 119 -10.70 -15.29 -3.65
C GLY A 119 -10.80 -15.97 -5.01
N ARG A 120 -11.17 -15.21 -6.06
CA ARG A 120 -11.33 -15.72 -7.42
C ARG A 120 -10.01 -16.08 -8.10
N VAL A 121 -9.03 -15.18 -8.01
CA VAL A 121 -7.78 -15.32 -8.80
C VAL A 121 -6.75 -16.26 -8.16
N LEU A 122 -6.85 -16.53 -6.85
CA LEU A 122 -5.98 -17.48 -6.15
C LEU A 122 -6.44 -18.91 -6.35
N LYS A 123 -5.50 -19.82 -6.60
CA LYS A 123 -5.71 -21.26 -6.58
C LYS A 123 -6.12 -21.73 -5.18
N SER A 124 -6.85 -22.84 -5.08
CA SER A 124 -7.00 -23.53 -3.79
C SER A 124 -5.61 -23.89 -3.22
N GLY A 125 -5.39 -23.63 -1.94
CA GLY A 125 -4.10 -23.74 -1.29
C GLY A 125 -3.13 -22.58 -1.57
N GLY A 126 -3.49 -21.64 -2.46
CA GLY A 126 -2.69 -20.44 -2.77
C GLY A 126 -2.56 -19.50 -1.57
N ARG A 127 -1.51 -18.70 -1.56
CA ARG A 127 -1.16 -17.81 -0.45
C ARG A 127 -1.54 -16.37 -0.74
N LEU A 128 -2.12 -15.70 0.26
CA LEU A 128 -2.45 -14.28 0.27
C LEU A 128 -1.60 -13.56 1.32
N GLY A 129 -1.02 -12.41 0.97
CA GLY A 129 -0.35 -11.52 1.92
C GLY A 129 -0.80 -10.08 1.72
N LEU A 130 -1.39 -9.50 2.76
CA LEU A 130 -1.83 -8.11 2.74
C LEU A 130 -1.19 -7.33 3.89
N ALA A 131 -0.71 -6.13 3.62
CA ALA A 131 -0.28 -5.18 4.64
C ALA A 131 -1.17 -3.94 4.56
N ASN A 132 -1.80 -3.58 5.68
CA ASN A 132 -2.75 -2.47 5.75
C ASN A 132 -2.57 -1.68 7.04
N TRP A 133 -2.71 -0.35 6.96
CA TRP A 133 -2.63 0.51 8.13
C TRP A 133 -3.79 0.29 9.08
N THR A 134 -3.51 0.25 10.39
CA THR A 134 -4.55 0.10 11.42
C THR A 134 -5.22 1.44 11.75
N PRO A 135 -6.46 1.42 12.23
CA PRO A 135 -7.15 2.64 12.65
C PRO A 135 -6.59 3.26 13.95
N GLU A 136 -5.84 2.49 14.73
CA GLU A 136 -5.20 2.90 15.98
C GLU A 136 -3.85 3.57 15.76
N GLY A 137 -3.16 3.27 14.66
CA GLY A 137 -1.80 3.73 14.37
C GLY A 137 -1.68 5.22 14.05
N GLY A 138 -0.43 5.71 14.11
CA GLY A 138 -0.08 7.10 13.83
C GLY A 138 -0.50 7.58 12.45
N LEU A 139 -0.50 6.69 11.44
CA LEU A 139 -0.95 7.06 10.09
C LEU A 139 -2.44 7.42 10.05
N SER A 140 -3.28 6.71 10.80
CA SER A 140 -4.70 7.07 10.95
C SER A 140 -4.86 8.44 11.64
N ALA A 141 -4.01 8.77 12.61
CA ALA A 141 -3.99 10.10 13.23
C ALA A 141 -3.63 11.20 12.21
N MET A 142 -2.64 10.94 11.34
CA MET A 142 -2.30 11.82 10.22
C MET A 142 -3.49 12.06 9.28
N PHE A 143 -4.22 11.01 8.89
CA PHE A 143 -5.41 11.16 8.04
C PHE A 143 -6.52 11.95 8.73
N ARG A 144 -6.71 11.78 10.05
CA ARG A 144 -7.67 12.60 10.82
C ARG A 144 -7.26 14.07 10.85
N MET A 145 -5.98 14.37 10.99
CA MET A 145 -5.46 15.76 10.91
C MET A 145 -5.72 16.38 9.53
N MET A 146 -5.62 15.59 8.46
CA MET A 146 -5.87 16.05 7.09
C MET A 146 -7.38 16.24 6.78
N ALA A 147 -8.27 15.56 7.48
CA ALA A 147 -9.71 15.49 7.17
C ALA A 147 -10.39 16.87 6.96
N PRO A 148 -10.09 17.95 7.74
CA PRO A 148 -10.70 19.27 7.53
C PRO A 148 -10.35 19.94 6.19
N PHE A 149 -9.33 19.44 5.50
CA PHE A 149 -8.88 19.94 4.20
C PHE A 149 -9.47 19.13 3.04
N VAL A 150 -9.97 17.93 3.28
CA VAL A 150 -10.53 17.04 2.26
C VAL A 150 -11.97 17.44 1.97
N GLN A 151 -12.26 17.84 0.70
CA GLN A 151 -13.60 18.28 0.31
C GLN A 151 -14.58 17.11 0.18
N THR A 152 -14.11 15.99 -0.35
CA THR A 152 -14.94 14.79 -0.58
C THR A 152 -14.26 13.60 0.08
N PRO A 153 -14.76 13.11 1.22
CA PRO A 153 -14.21 11.92 1.84
C PRO A 153 -14.41 10.68 0.94
N PRO A 154 -13.53 9.68 1.03
CA PRO A 154 -13.70 8.44 0.28
C PRO A 154 -14.97 7.70 0.74
N PRO A 155 -15.60 6.88 -0.13
CA PRO A 155 -16.83 6.15 0.18
C PRO A 155 -16.63 5.07 1.24
N SER A 156 -15.40 4.58 1.42
CA SER A 156 -15.01 3.60 2.43
C SER A 156 -13.75 4.05 3.16
N SER A 157 -13.59 3.63 4.40
CA SER A 157 -12.38 3.92 5.16
C SER A 157 -11.25 2.99 4.75
N PRO A 158 -10.08 3.49 4.30
CA PRO A 158 -8.94 2.61 4.01
C PRO A 158 -8.49 1.81 5.23
N PHE A 159 -8.72 2.33 6.44
CA PHE A 159 -8.35 1.66 7.69
C PHE A 159 -9.25 0.47 8.07
N ASP A 160 -10.32 0.20 7.32
CA ASP A 160 -11.16 -0.99 7.54
C ASP A 160 -10.40 -2.29 7.25
N TRP A 161 -9.48 -2.28 6.28
CA TRP A 161 -8.58 -3.40 6.03
C TRP A 161 -7.51 -3.62 7.12
N GLY A 162 -7.33 -2.65 8.01
CA GLY A 162 -6.49 -2.75 9.21
C GLY A 162 -7.19 -3.30 10.45
N LYS A 163 -8.49 -3.67 10.35
CA LYS A 163 -9.29 -4.25 11.41
C LYS A 163 -9.44 -5.75 11.18
N GLU A 164 -8.96 -6.59 12.11
CA GLU A 164 -9.06 -8.05 11.97
C GLU A 164 -10.50 -8.53 11.74
N GLU A 165 -11.47 -7.97 12.50
CA GLU A 165 -12.88 -8.34 12.36
C GLU A 165 -13.39 -8.07 10.95
N ARG A 166 -13.08 -6.88 10.41
CA ARG A 166 -13.51 -6.52 9.06
C ARG A 166 -12.86 -7.40 7.99
N VAL A 167 -11.59 -7.74 8.14
CA VAL A 167 -10.91 -8.65 7.22
C VAL A 167 -11.50 -10.08 7.31
N ARG A 168 -11.87 -10.54 8.53
CA ARG A 168 -12.58 -11.84 8.69
C ARG A 168 -13.94 -11.83 8.00
N GLU A 169 -14.69 -10.73 8.07
CA GLU A 169 -15.96 -10.59 7.34
C GLU A 169 -15.77 -10.66 5.82
N LEU A 170 -14.74 -9.98 5.30
CA LEU A 170 -14.46 -9.88 3.86
C LEU A 170 -13.88 -11.18 3.28
N LEU A 171 -12.99 -11.85 4.00
CA LEU A 171 -12.16 -12.92 3.48
C LEU A 171 -12.37 -14.29 4.16
N GLY A 172 -12.97 -14.34 5.34
CA GLY A 172 -13.01 -15.55 6.18
C GLY A 172 -13.78 -16.72 5.57
N GLU A 173 -14.69 -16.47 4.63
CA GLU A 173 -15.35 -17.55 3.88
C GLU A 173 -14.37 -18.24 2.93
N ALA A 174 -13.55 -17.46 2.23
CA ALA A 174 -12.66 -17.94 1.17
C ALA A 174 -11.26 -18.33 1.67
N PHE A 175 -10.84 -17.88 2.85
CA PHE A 175 -9.48 -18.04 3.34
C PHE A 175 -9.41 -18.54 4.79
N GLU A 176 -8.36 -19.30 5.09
CA GLU A 176 -7.85 -19.46 6.45
C GLU A 176 -6.91 -18.29 6.74
N LEU A 177 -7.21 -17.48 7.77
CA LEU A 177 -6.54 -16.22 8.03
C LEU A 177 -5.70 -16.24 9.31
N ARG A 178 -4.52 -15.61 9.24
CA ARG A 178 -3.66 -15.28 10.37
C ARG A 178 -3.34 -13.79 10.33
N PHE A 179 -3.16 -13.19 11.51
CA PHE A 179 -2.95 -11.75 11.66
C PHE A 179 -1.74 -11.50 12.56
N GLU A 180 -0.94 -10.52 12.17
CA GLU A 180 0.19 -10.04 12.96
C GLU A 180 0.17 -8.51 12.91
N LYS A 181 0.25 -7.83 14.07
CA LYS A 181 0.41 -6.38 14.13
C LYS A 181 1.89 -6.02 14.23
N HIS A 182 2.30 -5.02 13.48
CA HIS A 182 3.67 -4.51 13.44
C HIS A 182 3.69 -2.99 13.45
N ILE A 183 4.85 -2.41 13.72
CA ILE A 183 5.09 -0.97 13.62
C ILE A 183 6.18 -0.73 12.60
N SER A 184 5.88 0.10 11.58
CA SER A 184 6.88 0.66 10.68
C SER A 184 7.22 2.06 11.15
N MET A 185 8.47 2.27 11.55
CA MET A 185 8.91 3.53 12.12
C MET A 185 9.50 4.44 11.05
N PHE A 186 8.89 5.59 10.82
CA PHE A 186 9.45 6.62 9.94
C PHE A 186 10.11 7.74 10.75
N ARG A 187 11.34 8.11 10.38
CA ARG A 187 12.18 9.04 11.14
C ARG A 187 12.74 10.17 10.28
N PRO A 188 11.90 11.12 9.83
CA PRO A 188 12.39 12.33 9.21
C PRO A 188 13.07 13.24 10.26
N SER A 189 13.97 14.12 9.80
CA SER A 189 14.69 15.04 10.68
C SER A 189 13.79 16.13 11.27
N SER A 190 12.63 16.40 10.66
CA SER A 190 11.67 17.41 11.11
C SER A 190 10.29 17.19 10.50
N GLY A 191 9.28 17.89 11.04
CA GLY A 191 7.95 17.98 10.43
C GLY A 191 7.99 18.63 9.05
N GLU A 192 8.94 19.55 8.81
CA GLU A 192 9.16 20.19 7.51
C GLU A 192 9.68 19.20 6.46
N GLU A 193 10.68 18.37 6.78
CA GLU A 193 11.14 17.31 5.87
C GLU A 193 10.02 16.32 5.57
N TYR A 194 9.21 15.98 6.58
CA TYR A 194 8.05 15.10 6.38
C TYR A 194 7.06 15.73 5.40
N TRP A 195 6.76 17.01 5.57
CA TRP A 195 5.91 17.77 4.64
C TRP A 195 6.48 17.75 3.23
N GLU A 196 7.78 18.06 3.07
CA GLU A 196 8.44 18.08 1.76
C GLU A 196 8.25 16.74 1.04
N ILE A 197 8.55 15.61 1.71
CA ILE A 197 8.41 14.28 1.12
C ILE A 197 6.97 14.02 0.69
N PHE A 198 5.99 14.28 1.55
CA PHE A 198 4.60 13.93 1.27
C PHE A 198 3.89 14.90 0.35
N SER A 199 4.23 16.18 0.37
CA SER A 199 3.63 17.19 -0.52
C SER A 199 4.23 17.20 -1.93
N THR A 200 5.39 16.55 -2.13
CA THR A 200 6.04 16.40 -3.44
C THR A 200 5.87 15.01 -4.03
N ASP A 201 6.08 13.98 -3.24
CA ASP A 201 6.29 12.61 -3.73
C ASP A 201 5.06 11.72 -3.52
N TYR A 202 4.25 11.98 -2.48
CA TYR A 202 3.03 11.23 -2.21
C TYR A 202 1.82 11.85 -2.93
N GLY A 203 1.40 11.22 -4.01
CA GLY A 203 0.37 11.74 -4.91
C GLY A 203 -0.90 12.27 -4.24
N PRO A 204 -1.53 11.57 -3.28
CA PRO A 204 -2.71 12.06 -2.58
C PRO A 204 -2.50 13.36 -1.79
N THR A 205 -1.43 13.46 -0.99
CA THR A 205 -1.12 14.69 -0.23
C THR A 205 -0.74 15.83 -1.16
N LYS A 206 0.06 15.55 -2.21
CA LYS A 206 0.39 16.52 -3.24
C LYS A 206 -0.87 17.08 -3.91
N ALA A 207 -1.75 16.22 -4.37
CA ALA A 207 -2.99 16.62 -5.04
C ALA A 207 -3.90 17.45 -4.11
N LEU A 208 -3.99 17.06 -2.82
CA LEU A 208 -4.72 17.82 -1.82
C LEU A 208 -4.11 19.21 -1.66
N ALA A 209 -2.81 19.30 -1.39
CA ALA A 209 -2.11 20.57 -1.19
C ALA A 209 -2.26 21.51 -2.41
N ASP A 210 -2.15 20.97 -3.63
CA ASP A 210 -2.30 21.74 -4.87
C ASP A 210 -3.74 22.23 -5.09
N SER A 211 -4.75 21.53 -4.55
CA SER A 211 -6.17 21.90 -4.68
C SER A 211 -6.63 23.00 -3.71
N LEU A 212 -5.88 23.25 -2.64
CA LEU A 212 -6.30 24.11 -1.54
C LEU A 212 -6.17 25.61 -1.82
N GLY A 213 -5.47 26.03 -2.86
CA GLY A 213 -5.26 27.47 -3.16
C GLY A 213 -4.69 28.22 -1.95
N ALA A 214 -5.41 29.25 -1.46
CA ALA A 214 -5.00 30.05 -0.33
C ALA A 214 -4.88 29.27 1.00
N ARG A 215 -5.55 28.13 1.13
CA ARG A 215 -5.47 27.28 2.33
C ARG A 215 -4.26 26.33 2.35
N ARG A 216 -3.43 26.35 1.31
CA ARG A 216 -2.22 25.49 1.26
C ARG A 216 -1.28 25.78 2.42
N GLU A 217 -1.07 27.05 2.76
CA GLU A 217 -0.20 27.47 3.85
C GLU A 217 -0.76 27.03 5.23
N GLU A 218 -2.08 27.10 5.41
CA GLU A 218 -2.76 26.58 6.60
C GLU A 218 -2.55 25.07 6.73
N PHE A 219 -2.66 24.32 5.64
CA PHE A 219 -2.45 22.87 5.62
C PHE A 219 -0.99 22.51 5.93
N HIS A 220 -0.04 23.21 5.30
CA HIS A 220 1.39 23.05 5.56
C HIS A 220 1.72 23.26 7.05
N LYS A 221 1.28 24.39 7.60
CA LYS A 221 1.49 24.69 9.03
C LYS A 221 0.86 23.63 9.93
N THR A 222 -0.38 23.22 9.64
CA THR A 222 -1.07 22.20 10.42
C THR A 222 -0.34 20.85 10.39
N TRP A 223 0.23 20.48 9.23
CA TRP A 223 1.05 19.29 9.08
C TRP A 223 2.31 19.33 9.93
N VAL A 224 3.10 20.40 9.81
CA VAL A 224 4.35 20.57 10.54
C VAL A 224 4.09 20.57 12.04
N ASP A 225 3.15 21.40 12.50
CA ASP A 225 2.77 21.50 13.91
C ASP A 225 2.33 20.15 14.49
N PHE A 226 1.53 19.38 13.73
CA PHE A 226 1.05 18.06 14.14
C PHE A 226 2.20 17.10 14.43
N PHE A 227 3.19 17.00 13.56
CA PHE A 227 4.31 16.09 13.75
C PHE A 227 5.29 16.57 14.82
N GLU A 228 5.59 17.87 14.87
CA GLU A 228 6.47 18.46 15.90
C GLU A 228 5.87 18.36 17.32
N GLN A 229 4.55 18.42 17.45
CA GLN A 229 3.88 18.33 18.76
C GLN A 229 3.64 16.90 19.23
N ASN A 230 3.33 15.96 18.31
CA ASN A 230 2.87 14.62 18.70
C ASN A 230 3.93 13.54 18.52
N TYR A 231 4.95 13.77 17.67
CA TYR A 231 5.94 12.75 17.30
C TYR A 231 7.39 13.20 17.45
N LYS A 232 7.64 14.31 18.16
CA LYS A 232 9.00 14.78 18.44
C LYS A 232 9.79 13.75 19.22
N SER A 233 11.01 13.43 18.76
CA SER A 233 11.91 12.46 19.39
C SER A 233 13.36 12.88 19.17
N GLY A 234 14.00 13.35 20.23
CA GLY A 234 15.33 13.97 20.11
C GLY A 234 15.30 15.17 19.16
N ASP A 235 16.22 15.22 18.21
CA ASP A 235 16.31 16.30 17.22
C ASP A 235 15.37 16.11 16.02
N GLY A 236 14.65 14.98 15.91
CA GLY A 236 13.81 14.63 14.76
C GLY A 236 12.39 14.22 15.14
N ILE A 237 11.72 13.57 14.20
CA ILE A 237 10.39 12.97 14.33
C ILE A 237 10.53 11.45 14.41
N ALA A 238 9.71 10.79 15.23
CA ALA A 238 9.56 9.33 15.25
C ALA A 238 8.08 8.98 15.11
N HIS A 239 7.64 8.79 13.86
CA HIS A 239 6.25 8.46 13.55
C HIS A 239 6.07 6.95 13.52
N ASP A 240 5.38 6.42 14.52
CA ASP A 240 5.01 5.01 14.65
C ASP A 240 3.78 4.71 13.79
N ARG A 241 3.96 3.94 12.74
CA ARG A 241 2.91 3.60 11.79
C ARG A 241 2.53 2.13 11.99
N GLU A 242 1.52 1.88 12.84
CA GLU A 242 1.01 0.52 13.08
C GLU A 242 0.31 0.01 11.83
N TRP A 243 0.59 -1.26 11.49
CA TRP A 243 -0.01 -1.95 10.36
C TRP A 243 -0.33 -3.41 10.70
N LEU A 244 -1.33 -3.95 10.02
CA LEU A 244 -1.80 -5.31 10.12
C LEU A 244 -1.27 -6.11 8.93
N LEU A 245 -0.49 -7.16 9.21
CA LEU A 245 -0.17 -8.20 8.26
C LEU A 245 -1.26 -9.27 8.30
N VAL A 246 -1.86 -9.53 7.14
CA VAL A 246 -2.84 -10.58 6.93
C VAL A 246 -2.21 -11.65 6.05
N ILE A 247 -2.07 -12.86 6.58
CA ILE A 247 -1.66 -14.03 5.80
C ILE A 247 -2.87 -14.95 5.65
N GLY A 248 -3.21 -15.27 4.40
CA GLY A 248 -4.33 -16.14 4.06
C GLY A 248 -3.88 -17.36 3.26
N THR A 249 -4.54 -18.49 3.51
CA THR A 249 -4.49 -19.66 2.63
C THR A 249 -5.85 -19.85 2.00
N ARG A 250 -5.93 -19.92 0.67
CA ARG A 250 -7.19 -20.13 -0.07
C ARG A 250 -7.73 -21.53 0.20
N LYS A 251 -8.98 -21.61 0.66
CA LYS A 251 -9.66 -22.89 0.92
C LYS A 251 -9.97 -23.67 -0.36
#